data_f58b9e47e5f43b1f256d53d8d065477a
#
_entry.id   f58b9e47e5f43b1f256d53d8d065477a
#
_cell.length_a   1.000
_cell.length_b   1.000
_cell.length_c   1.000
_cell.angle_alpha   90.00
_cell.angle_beta   90.00
_cell.angle_gamma   90.00
#
_symmetry.space_group_name_H-M   'P 1'
#
loop_
_entity.id
_entity.type
_entity.pdbx_description
1 polymer ?
#
loop_
_entity_poly.entity_id
_entity_poly.type
_entity_poly.pdbx_seq_one_letter_code
_entity_poly.pdbx_strand_id
1 'polypeptide(L)'
;MEITKTLYVTNRDEWRNWLEAHYNSEKEIWLIYPLKDAIKPRIPYNVAVEEALCFGWIDSIIKKLDQERNVQRFSPRKSKSDYSQTNKERLKRLIEQGKVIPEVLDSLSEVDLENCDYPIDILTVIRENKQAWKNYQKYSESYRRIRVAYIDLGRKRPGEFEKRLQHFIRKTEKDQQFGFGIEDYF
;
A
#
# COMPACT_ATOMS: atom_id res chain seq x y z
N MET A 1 -3.45 11.36 -20.15
CA MET A 1 -3.34 12.22 -18.95
C MET A 1 -1.95 12.83 -18.96
N GLU A 2 -1.85 14.14 -18.93
CA GLU A 2 -0.58 14.88 -18.91
C GLU A 2 -0.01 14.94 -17.48
N ILE A 3 1.31 15.13 -17.37
CA ILE A 3 1.96 15.44 -16.12
C ILE A 3 1.74 16.94 -15.87
N THR A 4 1.07 17.27 -14.78
CA THR A 4 0.76 18.65 -14.41
C THR A 4 1.89 19.23 -13.54
N LYS A 5 1.61 19.55 -12.28
CA LYS A 5 2.61 20.03 -11.33
C LYS A 5 3.46 18.87 -10.81
N THR A 6 4.76 19.08 -10.72
CA THR A 6 5.69 18.11 -10.14
C THR A 6 6.27 18.62 -8.83
N LEU A 7 6.59 17.71 -7.93
CA LEU A 7 7.23 18.01 -6.64
C LEU A 7 8.36 17.01 -6.40
N TYR A 8 9.50 17.48 -5.97
CA TYR A 8 10.59 16.63 -5.53
C TYR A 8 10.75 16.77 -4.02
N VAL A 9 10.60 15.66 -3.32
CA VAL A 9 10.80 15.55 -1.87
C VAL A 9 11.70 14.37 -1.57
N THR A 10 12.46 14.48 -0.50
CA THR A 10 13.47 13.49 -0.14
C THR A 10 13.13 12.70 1.12
N ASN A 11 12.26 13.26 1.95
CA ASN A 11 11.89 12.70 3.26
C ASN A 11 10.40 12.91 3.59
N ARG A 12 10.00 12.32 4.70
CA ARG A 12 8.63 12.34 5.23
C ARG A 12 8.14 13.76 5.52
N ASP A 13 8.97 14.55 6.18
CA ASP A 13 8.55 15.86 6.70
C ASP A 13 8.31 16.85 5.57
N GLU A 14 9.16 16.88 4.54
CA GLU A 14 8.95 17.69 3.33
C GLU A 14 7.62 17.36 2.66
N TRP A 15 7.29 16.07 2.54
CA TRP A 15 6.04 15.63 1.93
C TRP A 15 4.83 15.96 2.81
N ARG A 16 4.92 15.73 4.12
CA ARG A 16 3.87 16.07 5.07
C ARG A 16 3.57 17.57 5.08
N ASN A 17 4.60 18.41 5.15
CA ASN A 17 4.43 19.87 5.13
C ASN A 17 3.74 20.35 3.84
N TRP A 18 4.08 19.76 2.70
CA TRP A 18 3.39 20.07 1.45
C TRP A 18 1.92 19.66 1.49
N LEU A 19 1.61 18.48 1.99
CA LEU A 19 0.23 18.02 2.14
C LEU A 19 -0.56 18.93 3.08
N GLU A 20 -0.03 19.26 4.24
CA GLU A 20 -0.67 20.17 5.20
C GLU A 20 -1.08 21.51 4.57
N ALA A 21 -0.24 22.06 3.72
CA ALA A 21 -0.50 23.32 3.04
C ALA A 21 -1.47 23.20 1.84
N HIS A 22 -1.62 22.01 1.23
CA HIS A 22 -2.23 21.91 -0.09
C HIS A 22 -3.31 20.83 -0.24
N TYR A 23 -3.52 19.93 0.76
CA TYR A 23 -4.37 18.74 0.61
C TYR A 23 -5.82 19.05 0.20
N ASN A 24 -6.35 20.21 0.60
CA ASN A 24 -7.73 20.64 0.33
C ASN A 24 -7.85 21.60 -0.86
N SER A 25 -6.75 22.10 -1.40
CA SER A 25 -6.73 23.08 -2.51
C SER A 25 -6.25 22.50 -3.82
N GLU A 26 -5.33 21.53 -3.81
CA GLU A 26 -4.78 20.92 -5.00
C GLU A 26 -5.58 19.67 -5.42
N LYS A 27 -5.68 19.46 -6.73
CA LYS A 27 -6.40 18.31 -7.31
C LYS A 27 -5.50 17.11 -7.55
N GLU A 28 -4.21 17.35 -7.71
CA GLU A 28 -3.17 16.33 -7.90
C GLU A 28 -1.78 16.94 -7.78
N ILE A 29 -0.83 16.07 -7.53
CA ILE A 29 0.61 16.36 -7.60
C ILE A 29 1.36 15.13 -8.11
N TRP A 30 2.45 15.35 -8.82
CA TRP A 30 3.31 14.29 -9.31
C TRP A 30 4.64 14.33 -8.54
N LEU A 31 4.87 13.36 -7.66
CA LEU A 31 6.14 13.22 -6.96
C LEU A 31 7.21 12.68 -7.90
N ILE A 32 8.37 13.35 -7.92
CA ILE A 32 9.53 12.95 -8.71
C ILE A 32 10.29 11.86 -7.98
N TYR A 33 10.53 10.74 -8.65
CA TYR A 33 11.33 9.61 -8.19
C TYR A 33 12.54 9.43 -9.11
N PRO A 34 13.75 9.84 -8.68
CA PRO A 34 14.99 9.48 -9.39
C PRO A 34 15.10 7.97 -9.54
N LEU A 35 15.61 7.50 -10.68
CA LEU A 35 15.89 6.08 -10.90
C LEU A 35 16.96 5.59 -9.91
N LYS A 36 17.02 4.28 -9.66
CA LYS A 36 17.88 3.69 -8.63
C LYS A 36 19.38 4.00 -8.79
N ASP A 37 19.81 4.22 -10.03
CA ASP A 37 21.22 4.51 -10.36
C ASP A 37 21.59 6.00 -10.17
N ALA A 38 20.61 6.85 -9.93
CA ALA A 38 20.85 8.24 -9.59
C ALA A 38 21.19 8.35 -8.09
N ILE A 39 22.38 8.89 -7.76
CA ILE A 39 22.83 9.14 -6.38
C ILE A 39 22.04 10.30 -5.74
N LYS A 40 20.75 10.37 -5.98
CA LYS A 40 19.88 11.42 -5.44
C LYS A 40 18.95 10.83 -4.39
N PRO A 41 18.85 11.45 -3.20
CA PRO A 41 17.92 10.99 -2.18
C PRO A 41 16.48 11.08 -2.71
N ARG A 42 15.62 10.19 -2.24
CA ARG A 42 14.21 10.20 -2.57
C ARG A 42 13.39 9.69 -1.39
N ILE A 43 12.18 10.18 -1.25
CA ILE A 43 11.26 9.62 -0.27
C ILE A 43 10.97 8.14 -0.59
N PRO A 44 11.02 7.21 0.39
CA PRO A 44 10.57 5.85 0.19
C PRO A 44 9.09 5.81 -0.22
N TYR A 45 8.74 4.92 -1.14
CA TYR A 45 7.37 4.82 -1.67
C TYR A 45 6.31 4.58 -0.59
N ASN A 46 6.57 3.63 0.33
CA ASN A 46 5.65 3.33 1.43
C ASN A 46 5.41 4.55 2.33
N VAL A 47 6.46 5.32 2.62
CA VAL A 47 6.38 6.55 3.41
C VAL A 47 5.53 7.60 2.69
N ALA A 48 5.71 7.77 1.37
CA ALA A 48 4.91 8.72 0.59
C ALA A 48 3.43 8.34 0.57
N VAL A 49 3.11 7.05 0.45
CA VAL A 49 1.72 6.56 0.49
C VAL A 49 1.12 6.74 1.89
N GLU A 50 1.87 6.48 2.95
CA GLU A 50 1.41 6.66 4.33
C GLU A 50 1.03 8.11 4.63
N GLU A 51 1.91 9.06 4.30
CA GLU A 51 1.58 10.48 4.51
C GLU A 51 0.39 10.91 3.66
N ALA A 52 0.31 10.48 2.40
CA ALA A 52 -0.85 10.76 1.55
C ALA A 52 -2.15 10.26 2.19
N LEU A 53 -2.16 9.04 2.75
CA LEU A 53 -3.34 8.48 3.44
C LEU A 53 -3.74 9.31 4.65
N CYS A 54 -2.80 9.90 5.40
CA CYS A 54 -3.10 10.76 6.54
C CYS A 54 -3.94 12.00 6.15
N PHE A 55 -3.84 12.44 4.90
CA PHE A 55 -4.54 13.61 4.34
C PHE A 55 -5.65 13.21 3.33
N GLY A 56 -6.07 11.95 3.31
CA GLY A 56 -7.12 11.47 2.41
C GLY A 56 -6.71 11.41 0.94
N TRP A 57 -5.42 11.36 0.67
CA TRP A 57 -4.86 11.22 -0.68
C TRP A 57 -4.44 9.79 -0.98
N ILE A 58 -4.29 9.48 -2.26
CA ILE A 58 -3.86 8.16 -2.74
C ILE A 58 -2.96 8.30 -3.96
N ASP A 59 -2.00 7.39 -4.06
CA ASP A 59 -1.21 7.20 -5.27
C ASP A 59 -2.01 6.53 -6.39
N SER A 60 -1.58 6.71 -7.62
CA SER A 60 -2.22 6.08 -8.77
C SER A 60 -1.18 5.62 -9.79
N ILE A 61 -1.00 6.36 -10.88
CA ILE A 61 -0.16 5.95 -12.00
C ILE A 61 1.28 6.46 -11.86
N ILE A 62 2.21 5.66 -12.37
CA ILE A 62 3.61 6.05 -12.55
C ILE A 62 3.83 6.38 -14.04
N LYS A 63 4.57 7.43 -14.30
CA LYS A 63 5.01 7.80 -15.65
C LYS A 63 6.50 8.10 -15.67
N LYS A 64 7.09 7.90 -16.83
CA LYS A 64 8.45 8.36 -17.11
C LYS A 64 8.41 9.88 -17.32
N LEU A 65 9.21 10.62 -16.56
CA LEU A 65 9.39 12.06 -16.74
C LEU A 65 10.47 12.33 -17.80
N ASP A 66 11.62 11.66 -17.63
CA ASP A 66 12.76 11.70 -18.54
C ASP A 66 13.58 10.40 -18.43
N GLN A 67 14.84 10.40 -18.90
CA GLN A 67 15.68 9.20 -18.89
C GLN A 67 16.14 8.81 -17.48
N GLU A 68 16.16 9.75 -16.51
CA GLU A 68 16.68 9.54 -15.17
C GLU A 68 15.60 9.54 -14.09
N ARG A 69 14.34 9.96 -14.41
CA ARG A 69 13.31 10.19 -13.43
C ARG A 69 11.97 9.63 -13.85
N ASN A 70 11.29 9.02 -12.89
CA ASN A 70 9.86 8.73 -12.98
C ASN A 70 9.09 9.72 -12.12
N VAL A 71 7.80 9.84 -12.37
CA VAL A 71 6.87 10.57 -11.51
C VAL A 71 5.70 9.68 -11.13
N GLN A 72 5.26 9.79 -9.88
CA GLN A 72 4.07 9.12 -9.39
C GLN A 72 3.00 10.14 -9.02
N ARG A 73 1.81 9.92 -9.53
CA ARG A 73 0.67 10.78 -9.27
C ARG A 73 0.05 10.47 -7.93
N PHE A 74 -0.18 11.51 -7.14
CA PHE A 74 -1.00 11.53 -5.93
C PHE A 74 -2.19 12.47 -6.14
N SER A 75 -3.34 12.11 -5.57
CA SER A 75 -4.56 12.92 -5.67
C SER A 75 -5.51 12.61 -4.51
N PRO A 76 -6.44 13.51 -4.16
CA PRO A 76 -7.49 13.22 -3.20
C PRO A 76 -8.24 11.94 -3.57
N ARG A 77 -8.55 11.11 -2.58
CA ARG A 77 -9.39 9.93 -2.77
C ARG A 77 -10.83 10.35 -3.08
N LYS A 78 -11.46 9.60 -3.94
CA LYS A 78 -12.91 9.71 -4.13
C LYS A 78 -13.58 9.02 -2.93
N SER A 79 -14.51 9.71 -2.28
CA SER A 79 -15.16 9.31 -1.04
C SER A 79 -15.78 7.90 -1.01
N LYS A 80 -16.09 7.32 -2.17
CA LYS A 80 -16.73 5.98 -2.29
C LYS A 80 -15.78 4.88 -2.78
N SER A 81 -14.46 5.11 -2.81
CA SER A 81 -13.52 4.08 -3.26
C SER A 81 -13.11 3.18 -2.09
N ASP A 82 -13.21 1.88 -2.27
CA ASP A 82 -12.73 0.90 -1.30
C ASP A 82 -11.24 1.04 -1.03
N TYR A 83 -10.86 0.87 0.24
CA TYR A 83 -9.46 0.76 0.62
C TYR A 83 -8.96 -0.66 0.34
N SER A 84 -7.79 -0.78 -0.29
CA SER A 84 -7.11 -2.07 -0.34
C SER A 84 -6.76 -2.53 1.09
N GLN A 85 -6.65 -3.84 1.30
CA GLN A 85 -6.28 -4.36 2.63
C GLN A 85 -4.96 -3.76 3.13
N THR A 86 -3.99 -3.57 2.24
CA THR A 86 -2.72 -2.91 2.60
C THR A 86 -2.93 -1.50 3.13
N ASN A 87 -3.83 -0.72 2.52
CA ASN A 87 -4.11 0.64 2.98
C ASN A 87 -4.98 0.66 4.24
N LYS A 88 -5.84 -0.34 4.46
CA LYS A 88 -6.53 -0.53 5.74
C LYS A 88 -5.53 -0.76 6.89
N GLU A 89 -4.57 -1.66 6.71
CA GLU A 89 -3.54 -1.92 7.73
C GLU A 89 -2.65 -0.70 7.98
N ARG A 90 -2.31 0.08 6.92
CA ARG A 90 -1.60 1.35 7.09
C ARG A 90 -2.40 2.34 7.91
N LEU A 91 -3.67 2.54 7.57
CA LEU A 91 -4.55 3.48 8.27
C LEU A 91 -4.70 3.12 9.74
N LYS A 92 -4.90 1.83 10.09
CA LYS A 92 -4.95 1.39 11.50
C LYS A 92 -3.73 1.87 12.27
N ARG A 93 -2.54 1.58 11.76
CA ARG A 93 -1.27 1.98 12.39
C ARG A 93 -1.13 3.51 12.47
N LEU A 94 -1.53 4.24 11.43
CA LEU A 94 -1.43 5.70 11.38
C LEU A 94 -2.42 6.39 12.31
N ILE A 95 -3.61 5.80 12.50
CA ILE A 95 -4.61 6.25 13.48
C ILE A 95 -4.08 6.06 14.91
N GLU A 96 -3.55 4.88 15.23
CA GLU A 96 -2.93 4.59 16.53
C GLU A 96 -1.77 5.54 16.84
N GLN A 97 -1.05 6.00 15.82
CA GLN A 97 0.03 6.99 15.95
C GLN A 97 -0.46 8.44 16.02
N GLY A 98 -1.75 8.69 15.91
CA GLY A 98 -2.33 10.05 15.91
C GLY A 98 -1.92 10.92 14.70
N LYS A 99 -1.57 10.30 13.56
CA LYS A 99 -1.06 11.01 12.37
C LYS A 99 -2.14 11.42 11.37
N VAL A 100 -3.29 10.78 11.43
CA VAL A 100 -4.39 11.01 10.50
C VAL A 100 -5.16 12.25 10.93
N ILE A 101 -5.41 13.17 9.99
CA ILE A 101 -6.14 14.41 10.27
C ILE A 101 -7.62 14.13 10.59
N PRO A 102 -8.29 15.01 11.39
CA PRO A 102 -9.68 14.80 11.83
C PRO A 102 -10.66 14.57 10.67
N GLU A 103 -10.57 15.35 9.60
CA GLU A 103 -11.45 15.26 8.44
C GLU A 103 -11.38 13.89 7.75
N VAL A 104 -10.20 13.27 7.76
CA VAL A 104 -10.02 11.92 7.23
C VAL A 104 -10.59 10.88 8.19
N LEU A 105 -10.37 11.04 9.51
CA LEU A 105 -10.96 10.16 10.53
C LEU A 105 -12.48 10.13 10.41
N ASP A 106 -13.13 11.28 10.25
CA ASP A 106 -14.57 11.38 10.08
C ASP A 106 -15.04 10.63 8.82
N SER A 107 -14.28 10.75 7.73
CA SER A 107 -14.58 10.03 6.46
C SER A 107 -14.39 8.51 6.54
N LEU A 108 -13.65 8.03 7.53
CA LEU A 108 -13.40 6.60 7.77
C LEU A 108 -14.46 5.95 8.67
N SER A 109 -15.39 6.71 9.23
CA SER A 109 -16.41 6.19 10.17
C SER A 109 -17.25 5.03 9.61
N GLU A 110 -17.47 5.00 8.29
CA GLU A 110 -18.19 3.93 7.59
C GLU A 110 -17.27 2.85 7.00
N VAL A 111 -15.95 3.00 7.15
CA VAL A 111 -14.97 2.06 6.59
C VAL A 111 -14.63 1.00 7.61
N ASP A 112 -14.98 -0.23 7.31
CA ASP A 112 -14.58 -1.36 8.13
C ASP A 112 -13.06 -1.62 7.98
N LEU A 113 -12.30 -1.12 8.93
CA LEU A 113 -10.86 -1.33 9.01
C LEU A 113 -10.50 -2.65 9.71
N GLU A 114 -11.40 -3.20 10.55
CA GLU A 114 -11.09 -4.34 11.42
C GLU A 114 -11.33 -5.68 10.75
N ASN A 115 -12.38 -5.78 9.97
CA ASN A 115 -12.70 -7.06 9.35
C ASN A 115 -11.89 -7.28 8.06
N CYS A 116 -11.38 -8.48 7.96
CA CYS A 116 -10.76 -9.01 6.75
C CYS A 116 -11.37 -10.38 6.46
N ASP A 117 -11.91 -10.52 5.27
CA ASP A 117 -12.37 -11.83 4.82
C ASP A 117 -11.16 -12.75 4.59
N TYR A 118 -11.22 -13.91 5.20
CA TYR A 118 -10.27 -15.00 4.95
C TYR A 118 -10.99 -16.09 4.14
N PRO A 119 -10.91 -16.08 2.80
CA PRO A 119 -11.54 -17.11 1.98
C PRO A 119 -11.07 -18.50 2.39
N ILE A 120 -12.03 -19.37 2.70
CA ILE A 120 -11.77 -20.70 3.26
C ILE A 120 -10.92 -21.54 2.31
N ASP A 121 -11.14 -21.43 1.02
CA ASP A 121 -10.39 -22.16 -0.01
C ASP A 121 -8.90 -21.79 -0.01
N ILE A 122 -8.54 -20.49 0.16
CA ILE A 122 -7.15 -20.05 0.29
C ILE A 122 -6.51 -20.69 1.51
N LEU A 123 -7.18 -20.59 2.66
CA LEU A 123 -6.67 -21.16 3.90
C LEU A 123 -6.55 -22.68 3.86
N THR A 124 -7.48 -23.36 3.20
CA THR A 124 -7.45 -24.81 3.03
C THR A 124 -6.20 -25.24 2.27
N VAL A 125 -5.92 -24.62 1.12
CA VAL A 125 -4.75 -24.97 0.32
C VAL A 125 -3.43 -24.64 1.05
N ILE A 126 -3.38 -23.54 1.83
CA ILE A 126 -2.19 -23.26 2.65
C ILE A 126 -2.00 -24.35 3.73
N ARG A 127 -3.09 -24.84 4.34
CA ARG A 127 -3.07 -25.89 5.37
C ARG A 127 -2.60 -27.25 4.86
N GLU A 128 -2.87 -27.58 3.60
CA GLU A 128 -2.40 -28.83 2.96
C GLU A 128 -0.88 -28.93 2.98
N ASN A 129 -0.15 -27.79 2.89
CA ASN A 129 1.29 -27.75 3.07
C ASN A 129 1.64 -27.52 4.55
N LYS A 130 1.94 -28.60 5.29
CA LYS A 130 2.19 -28.56 6.74
C LYS A 130 3.26 -27.54 7.15
N GLN A 131 4.35 -27.42 6.36
CA GLN A 131 5.42 -26.50 6.71
C GLN A 131 5.01 -25.04 6.44
N ALA A 132 4.34 -24.78 5.31
CA ALA A 132 3.81 -23.45 5.03
C ALA A 132 2.78 -23.04 6.09
N TRP A 133 1.89 -23.93 6.49
CA TRP A 133 0.91 -23.64 7.54
C TRP A 133 1.58 -23.29 8.88
N LYS A 134 2.58 -24.07 9.30
CA LYS A 134 3.35 -23.80 10.53
C LYS A 134 4.00 -22.41 10.51
N ASN A 135 4.56 -22.00 9.39
CA ASN A 135 5.19 -20.70 9.24
C ASN A 135 4.15 -19.58 9.13
N TYR A 136 3.08 -19.78 8.34
CA TYR A 136 1.97 -18.83 8.20
C TYR A 136 1.37 -18.41 9.55
N GLN A 137 1.21 -19.35 10.49
CA GLN A 137 0.66 -19.07 11.82
C GLN A 137 1.56 -18.15 12.67
N LYS A 138 2.85 -18.07 12.36
CA LYS A 138 3.80 -17.19 13.08
C LYS A 138 3.81 -15.75 12.54
N TYR A 139 3.35 -15.55 11.31
CA TYR A 139 3.37 -14.24 10.68
C TYR A 139 2.38 -13.30 11.36
N SER A 140 2.70 -11.99 11.33
CA SER A 140 1.82 -10.96 11.88
C SER A 140 0.42 -11.05 11.25
N GLU A 141 -0.59 -10.68 12.01
CA GLU A 141 -1.97 -10.69 11.50
C GLU A 141 -2.13 -9.75 10.30
N SER A 142 -1.56 -8.57 10.37
CA SER A 142 -1.57 -7.60 9.27
C SER A 142 -0.94 -8.16 8.00
N TYR A 143 0.21 -8.83 8.11
CA TYR A 143 0.83 -9.47 6.96
C TYR A 143 -0.06 -10.56 6.35
N ARG A 144 -0.64 -11.42 7.19
CA ARG A 144 -1.57 -12.47 6.73
C ARG A 144 -2.77 -11.88 6.00
N ARG A 145 -3.41 -10.84 6.56
CA ARG A 145 -4.54 -10.13 5.94
C ARG A 145 -4.17 -9.54 4.57
N ILE A 146 -3.04 -8.85 4.50
CA ILE A 146 -2.54 -8.25 3.25
C ILE A 146 -2.30 -9.34 2.18
N ARG A 147 -1.65 -10.44 2.57
CA ARG A 147 -1.31 -11.49 1.60
C ARG A 147 -2.52 -12.27 1.11
N VAL A 148 -3.44 -12.62 1.99
CA VAL A 148 -4.69 -13.31 1.61
C VAL A 148 -5.53 -12.42 0.69
N ALA A 149 -5.71 -11.16 1.03
CA ALA A 149 -6.44 -10.22 0.17
C ALA A 149 -5.76 -10.01 -1.20
N TYR A 150 -4.43 -9.98 -1.24
CA TYR A 150 -3.68 -9.91 -2.52
C TYR A 150 -3.90 -11.15 -3.38
N ILE A 151 -3.93 -12.34 -2.79
CA ILE A 151 -4.21 -13.59 -3.50
C ILE A 151 -5.64 -13.57 -4.04
N ASP A 152 -6.60 -13.20 -3.20
CA ASP A 152 -8.02 -13.17 -3.55
C ASP A 152 -8.32 -12.21 -4.71
N LEU A 153 -7.70 -11.03 -4.71
CA LEU A 153 -7.77 -10.09 -5.84
C LEU A 153 -7.32 -10.69 -7.18
N GLY A 154 -6.52 -11.76 -7.15
CA GLY A 154 -6.11 -12.50 -8.33
C GLY A 154 -7.27 -13.14 -9.10
N ARG A 155 -8.40 -13.44 -8.44
CA ARG A 155 -9.59 -14.03 -9.07
C ARG A 155 -10.16 -13.19 -10.21
N LYS A 156 -9.93 -11.88 -10.17
CA LYS A 156 -10.37 -10.95 -11.23
C LYS A 156 -9.62 -11.11 -12.55
N ARG A 157 -8.57 -11.93 -12.59
CA ARG A 157 -7.71 -12.14 -13.76
C ARG A 157 -7.45 -13.62 -13.97
N PRO A 158 -7.66 -14.17 -15.18
CA PRO A 158 -7.44 -15.59 -15.46
C PRO A 158 -6.01 -16.04 -15.07
N GLY A 159 -5.92 -17.11 -14.28
CA GLY A 159 -4.66 -17.73 -13.86
C GLY A 159 -3.83 -16.98 -12.81
N GLU A 160 -4.20 -15.74 -12.46
CA GLU A 160 -3.44 -14.96 -11.46
C GLU A 160 -3.69 -15.44 -10.03
N PHE A 161 -4.88 -15.92 -9.72
CA PHE A 161 -5.22 -16.45 -8.41
C PHE A 161 -4.31 -17.63 -8.04
N GLU A 162 -4.29 -18.65 -8.89
CA GLU A 162 -3.49 -19.86 -8.70
C GLU A 162 -1.99 -19.53 -8.60
N LYS A 163 -1.52 -18.67 -9.51
CA LYS A 163 -0.13 -18.24 -9.55
C LYS A 163 0.29 -17.55 -8.24
N ARG A 164 -0.53 -16.63 -7.72
CA ARG A 164 -0.26 -15.91 -6.48
C ARG A 164 -0.30 -16.84 -5.27
N LEU A 165 -1.30 -17.73 -5.21
CA LEU A 165 -1.45 -18.70 -4.13
C LEU A 165 -0.25 -19.65 -4.08
N GLN A 166 0.11 -20.26 -5.20
CA GLN A 166 1.27 -21.18 -5.30
C GLN A 166 2.59 -20.46 -4.99
N HIS A 167 2.75 -19.22 -5.44
CA HIS A 167 3.93 -18.43 -5.11
C HIS A 167 4.01 -18.15 -3.60
N PHE A 168 2.89 -17.79 -2.98
CA PHE A 168 2.81 -17.56 -1.55
C PHE A 168 3.17 -18.81 -0.74
N ILE A 169 2.60 -19.96 -1.07
CA ILE A 169 2.88 -21.24 -0.40
C ILE A 169 4.37 -21.56 -0.47
N ARG A 170 4.98 -21.50 -1.67
CA ARG A 170 6.42 -21.80 -1.85
C ARG A 170 7.33 -20.87 -1.04
N LYS A 171 6.96 -19.60 -0.90
CA LYS A 171 7.72 -18.65 -0.09
C LYS A 171 7.53 -18.91 1.40
N THR A 172 6.29 -19.12 1.82
CA THR A 172 5.92 -19.39 3.21
C THR A 172 6.49 -20.72 3.71
N GLU A 173 6.55 -21.77 2.86
CA GLU A 173 7.20 -23.02 3.19
C GLU A 173 8.67 -22.82 3.60
N LYS A 174 9.36 -21.87 2.96
CA LYS A 174 10.76 -21.50 3.23
C LYS A 174 10.90 -20.44 4.32
N ASP A 175 9.82 -20.08 5.02
CA ASP A 175 9.75 -18.99 6.01
C ASP A 175 10.23 -17.64 5.44
N GLN A 176 9.88 -17.35 4.19
CA GLN A 176 10.25 -16.13 3.49
C GLN A 176 9.04 -15.21 3.34
N GLN A 177 9.01 -14.14 4.12
CA GLN A 177 8.07 -13.05 3.91
C GLN A 177 8.51 -12.18 2.73
N PHE A 178 7.57 -11.60 2.00
CA PHE A 178 7.82 -10.80 0.82
C PHE A 178 6.65 -9.86 0.51
N GLY A 179 6.94 -8.80 -0.22
CA GLY A 179 5.97 -7.82 -0.68
C GLY A 179 6.58 -6.43 -0.68
N PHE A 180 6.48 -5.74 -1.79
CA PHE A 180 7.01 -4.38 -1.91
C PHE A 180 6.12 -3.39 -1.15
N GLY A 181 6.73 -2.57 -0.30
CA GLY A 181 6.06 -1.53 0.47
C GLY A 181 5.19 -2.04 1.63
N ILE A 182 5.38 -3.31 2.04
CA ILE A 182 4.74 -3.92 3.21
C ILE A 182 5.75 -4.57 4.17
N GLU A 183 7.01 -4.22 4.03
CA GLU A 183 8.12 -4.79 4.81
C GLU A 183 7.96 -4.51 6.31
N ASP A 184 7.30 -3.42 6.66
CA ASP A 184 7.00 -3.05 8.05
C ASP A 184 6.01 -4.01 8.77
N TYR A 185 5.41 -4.95 8.04
CA TYR A 185 4.45 -5.94 8.57
C TYR A 185 5.03 -7.36 8.67
N PHE A 186 6.31 -7.53 8.30
CA PHE A 186 6.99 -8.83 8.34
C PHE A 186 7.25 -9.30 9.78
#